data_200aff08cdeaf6a816afa43631ea70c3
#
_entry.id   200aff08cdeaf6a816afa43631ea70c3
#
_cell.length_a   1.000
_cell.length_b   1.000
_cell.length_c   1.000
_cell.angle_alpha   90.00
_cell.angle_beta   90.00
_cell.angle_gamma   90.00
#
_symmetry.space_group_name_H-M   'P 1'
#
loop_
_entity.id
_entity.type
_entity.pdbx_description
1 polymer ?
#
loop_
_entity_poly.entity_id
_entity_poly.type
_entity_poly.pdbx_seq_one_letter_code
_entity_poly.pdbx_strand_id
1 'polypeptide(L)'
;LAQFVNSSKGDPNALMVMGAVMLGGIITGKPPVSLSQATPIARLTSEYNVFVLPANSPFKSMAEVIAQLKKDPGSVKWGGGSRGSTEHIAAAMIAREVGVDPARINYVAFRGGGEAIAAILGGNVTIGGGGYSEMAEYIATKKMTPIAVTSGQRLKNSTVPTLKEQGINVEIGNWRGVYAGPGITAEQRKALTEMVAKAVKSKSWAESLQKNDWTPAWMAGDE
;
A
#
# COMPACT_ATOMS: atom_id res chain seq x y z
N LEU A 1 -8.80 -14.58 2.54
CA LEU A 1 -8.20 -15.56 1.60
C LEU A 1 -8.69 -16.98 1.88
N ALA A 2 -8.58 -17.50 3.11
CA ALA A 2 -8.97 -18.88 3.43
C ALA A 2 -10.42 -19.21 3.00
N GLN A 3 -11.37 -18.34 3.33
CA GLN A 3 -12.75 -18.52 2.90
C GLN A 3 -12.85 -18.56 1.36
N PHE A 4 -12.22 -17.65 0.66
CA PHE A 4 -12.25 -17.61 -0.81
C PHE A 4 -11.69 -18.88 -1.44
N VAL A 5 -10.50 -19.32 -1.01
CA VAL A 5 -9.86 -20.55 -1.52
C VAL A 5 -10.74 -21.78 -1.30
N ASN A 6 -11.40 -21.87 -0.13
CA ASN A 6 -12.20 -23.05 0.22
C ASN A 6 -13.59 -23.05 -0.44
N SER A 7 -14.24 -21.88 -0.54
CA SER A 7 -15.61 -21.77 -1.04
C SER A 7 -15.73 -21.57 -2.56
N SER A 8 -14.65 -21.13 -3.23
CA SER A 8 -14.67 -20.77 -4.66
C SER A 8 -13.89 -21.77 -5.53
N LYS A 9 -13.68 -23.00 -5.04
CA LYS A 9 -12.99 -24.03 -5.80
C LYS A 9 -13.80 -24.43 -7.04
N GLY A 10 -13.18 -24.27 -8.22
CA GLY A 10 -13.82 -24.59 -9.50
C GLY A 10 -14.90 -23.60 -9.97
N ASP A 11 -15.14 -22.52 -9.23
CA ASP A 11 -16.15 -21.52 -9.59
C ASP A 11 -15.51 -20.41 -10.47
N PRO A 12 -15.87 -20.36 -11.79
CA PRO A 12 -15.34 -19.33 -12.69
C PRO A 12 -15.98 -17.95 -12.49
N ASN A 13 -17.01 -17.82 -11.67
CA ASN A 13 -17.70 -16.56 -11.42
C ASN A 13 -17.20 -15.87 -10.14
N ALA A 14 -16.35 -16.53 -9.36
CA ALA A 14 -15.79 -15.97 -8.14
C ALA A 14 -14.46 -15.31 -8.42
N LEU A 15 -14.40 -13.99 -8.24
CA LEU A 15 -13.18 -13.20 -8.34
C LEU A 15 -12.91 -12.48 -7.02
N MET A 16 -11.64 -12.35 -6.68
CA MET A 16 -11.19 -11.59 -5.52
C MET A 16 -10.10 -10.59 -5.91
N VAL A 17 -10.26 -9.33 -5.49
CA VAL A 17 -9.19 -8.32 -5.58
C VAL A 17 -8.30 -8.46 -4.36
N MET A 18 -7.01 -8.57 -4.60
CA MET A 18 -5.99 -8.62 -3.55
C MET A 18 -4.67 -8.01 -4.05
N GLY A 19 -3.69 -7.89 -3.18
CA GLY A 19 -2.44 -7.27 -3.58
C GLY A 19 -1.35 -7.31 -2.50
N ALA A 20 -0.47 -6.34 -2.52
CA ALA A 20 0.70 -6.24 -1.66
C ALA A 20 0.37 -6.39 -0.17
N VAL A 21 -0.70 -5.76 0.30
CA VAL A 21 -1.13 -5.83 1.71
C VAL A 21 -1.53 -7.25 2.13
N MET A 22 -2.24 -7.97 1.26
CA MET A 22 -2.61 -9.38 1.52
C MET A 22 -1.35 -10.26 1.61
N LEU A 23 -0.40 -10.06 0.69
CA LEU A 23 0.87 -10.80 0.69
C LEU A 23 1.67 -10.53 1.97
N GLY A 24 1.81 -9.27 2.37
CA GLY A 24 2.46 -8.91 3.63
C GLY A 24 1.77 -9.49 4.86
N GLY A 25 0.42 -9.50 4.87
CA GLY A 25 -0.38 -10.14 5.92
C GLY A 25 -0.17 -11.65 6.01
N ILE A 26 0.01 -12.32 4.86
CA ILE A 26 0.32 -13.76 4.82
C ILE A 26 1.72 -14.02 5.39
N ILE A 27 2.71 -13.23 5.00
CA ILE A 27 4.09 -13.39 5.48
C ILE A 27 4.19 -13.16 6.99
N THR A 28 3.53 -12.14 7.51
CA THR A 28 3.58 -11.78 8.93
C THR A 28 2.70 -12.67 9.82
N GLY A 29 1.50 -13.02 9.32
CA GLY A 29 0.50 -13.78 10.06
C GLY A 29 0.62 -15.29 9.92
N LYS A 30 1.35 -15.78 8.90
CA LYS A 30 1.56 -17.21 8.59
C LYS A 30 0.27 -18.05 8.63
N PRO A 31 -0.81 -17.62 7.95
CA PRO A 31 -2.04 -18.39 7.89
C PRO A 31 -1.83 -19.73 7.17
N PRO A 32 -2.73 -20.71 7.33
CA PRO A 32 -2.61 -22.02 6.68
C PRO A 32 -2.84 -21.97 5.16
N VAL A 33 -3.14 -20.80 4.59
CA VAL A 33 -3.38 -20.56 3.16
C VAL A 33 -2.44 -19.50 2.62
N SER A 34 -2.06 -19.63 1.35
CA SER A 34 -1.20 -18.67 0.65
C SER A 34 -1.84 -18.24 -0.68
N LEU A 35 -1.29 -17.18 -1.29
CA LEU A 35 -1.75 -16.73 -2.61
C LEU A 35 -1.51 -17.75 -3.72
N SER A 36 -0.55 -18.65 -3.58
CA SER A 36 -0.30 -19.73 -4.54
C SER A 36 -1.44 -20.73 -4.67
N GLN A 37 -2.38 -20.72 -3.72
CA GLN A 37 -3.59 -21.54 -3.77
C GLN A 37 -4.74 -20.89 -4.56
N ALA A 38 -4.65 -19.60 -4.87
CA ALA A 38 -5.58 -18.91 -5.75
C ALA A 38 -5.00 -18.81 -7.17
N THR A 39 -5.85 -18.65 -8.16
CA THR A 39 -5.43 -18.55 -9.57
C THR A 39 -5.23 -17.08 -9.95
N PRO A 40 -4.00 -16.61 -10.23
CA PRO A 40 -3.76 -15.23 -10.63
C PRO A 40 -4.36 -14.98 -12.03
N ILE A 41 -5.09 -13.88 -12.17
CA ILE A 41 -5.69 -13.44 -13.44
C ILE A 41 -4.90 -12.28 -14.02
N ALA A 42 -4.75 -11.19 -13.27
CA ALA A 42 -3.95 -10.03 -13.69
C ALA A 42 -3.62 -9.12 -12.54
N ARG A 43 -2.48 -8.43 -12.61
CA ARG A 43 -2.20 -7.21 -11.87
C ARG A 43 -2.82 -6.03 -12.61
N LEU A 44 -3.42 -5.08 -11.90
CA LEU A 44 -4.20 -4.01 -12.50
C LEU A 44 -3.57 -2.63 -12.30
N THR A 45 -3.29 -2.32 -11.06
CA THR A 45 -2.84 -0.98 -10.64
C THR A 45 -1.73 -1.08 -9.62
N SER A 46 -0.97 0.00 -9.50
CA SER A 46 -0.15 0.30 -8.33
C SER A 46 -0.47 1.72 -7.86
N GLU A 47 -0.49 1.91 -6.58
CA GLU A 47 -0.47 3.23 -5.96
C GLU A 47 0.74 3.34 -5.04
N TYR A 48 1.03 4.56 -4.61
CA TYR A 48 2.15 4.79 -3.69
C TYR A 48 1.64 5.41 -2.40
N ASN A 49 2.35 5.11 -1.33
CA ASN A 49 2.04 5.69 -0.03
C ASN A 49 2.63 7.08 0.09
N VAL A 50 1.95 7.93 0.85
CA VAL A 50 2.49 9.18 1.37
C VAL A 50 2.71 9.04 2.86
N PHE A 51 3.81 9.54 3.35
CA PHE A 51 4.05 9.77 4.76
C PHE A 51 3.70 11.21 5.12
N VAL A 52 2.91 11.37 6.17
CA VAL A 52 2.38 12.65 6.63
C VAL A 52 2.62 12.85 8.12
N LEU A 53 2.73 14.10 8.51
CA LEU A 53 2.74 14.53 9.91
C LEU A 53 1.36 15.09 10.29
N PRO A 54 0.92 14.91 11.55
CA PRO A 54 -0.21 15.66 12.08
C PRO A 54 0.01 17.17 11.95
N ALA A 55 -1.06 17.95 11.80
CA ALA A 55 -0.96 19.41 11.65
C ALA A 55 -0.17 20.09 12.78
N ASN A 56 -0.33 19.58 14.00
CA ASN A 56 0.33 20.11 15.21
C ASN A 56 1.64 19.37 15.55
N SER A 57 2.24 18.65 14.59
CA SER A 57 3.48 17.94 14.82
C SER A 57 4.62 18.90 15.19
N PRO A 58 5.48 18.54 16.17
CA PRO A 58 6.72 19.27 16.42
C PRO A 58 7.74 19.10 15.29
N PHE A 59 7.62 18.03 14.50
CA PHE A 59 8.45 17.77 13.33
C PHE A 59 7.90 18.48 12.09
N LYS A 60 8.81 18.86 11.17
CA LYS A 60 8.47 19.58 9.93
C LYS A 60 8.96 18.86 8.66
N SER A 61 9.81 17.84 8.82
CA SER A 61 10.43 17.15 7.68
C SER A 61 10.72 15.68 7.99
N MET A 62 10.95 14.90 6.95
CA MET A 62 11.43 13.52 7.08
C MET A 62 12.79 13.46 7.79
N ALA A 63 13.67 14.43 7.51
CA ALA A 63 14.99 14.50 8.15
C ALA A 63 14.91 14.62 9.67
N GLU A 64 13.99 15.43 10.19
CA GLU A 64 13.77 15.56 11.64
C GLU A 64 13.20 14.29 12.26
N VAL A 65 12.25 13.62 11.57
CA VAL A 65 11.72 12.32 12.00
C VAL A 65 12.84 11.26 12.05
N ILE A 66 13.71 11.22 11.03
CA ILE A 66 14.84 10.31 10.98
C ILE A 66 15.85 10.60 12.11
N ALA A 67 16.13 11.86 12.39
CA ALA A 67 17.02 12.22 13.50
C ALA A 67 16.48 11.71 14.85
N GLN A 68 15.18 11.84 15.09
CA GLN A 68 14.53 11.31 16.28
C GLN A 68 14.51 9.77 16.26
N LEU A 69 14.24 9.14 15.11
CA LEU A 69 14.27 7.69 14.95
C LEU A 69 15.65 7.09 15.30
N LYS A 70 16.73 7.74 14.89
CA LYS A 70 18.10 7.32 15.22
C LYS A 70 18.41 7.46 16.71
N LYS A 71 17.89 8.52 17.34
CA LYS A 71 18.10 8.78 18.77
C LYS A 71 17.32 7.79 19.64
N ASP A 72 16.04 7.62 19.36
CA ASP A 72 15.13 6.72 20.09
C ASP A 72 14.06 6.16 19.15
N PRO A 73 14.29 4.98 18.56
CA PRO A 73 13.36 4.37 17.62
C PRO A 73 11.93 4.18 18.17
N GLY A 74 11.83 3.85 19.46
CA GLY A 74 10.55 3.60 20.12
C GLY A 74 9.69 4.85 20.31
N SER A 75 10.31 6.04 20.33
CA SER A 75 9.59 7.32 20.50
C SER A 75 8.86 7.77 19.24
N VAL A 76 9.25 7.28 18.06
CA VAL A 76 8.59 7.60 16.79
C VAL A 76 7.47 6.60 16.54
N LYS A 77 6.22 7.02 16.78
CA LYS A 77 5.02 6.19 16.52
C LYS A 77 4.64 6.30 15.05
N TRP A 78 4.87 5.24 14.28
CA TRP A 78 4.43 5.11 12.90
C TRP A 78 3.00 4.58 12.86
N GLY A 79 2.06 5.32 12.30
CA GLY A 79 0.67 4.90 12.15
C GLY A 79 0.35 4.54 10.70
N GLY A 80 -0.40 3.48 10.49
CA GLY A 80 -0.84 3.06 9.15
C GLY A 80 -1.77 1.86 9.21
N GLY A 81 -2.00 1.22 8.09
CA GLY A 81 -2.84 0.04 7.98
C GLY A 81 -2.34 -1.16 8.78
N SER A 82 -2.81 -2.33 8.46
CA SER A 82 -2.50 -3.57 9.17
C SER A 82 -1.00 -3.90 9.22
N ARG A 83 -0.59 -4.76 10.14
CA ARG A 83 0.76 -5.32 10.13
C ARG A 83 1.02 -6.05 8.81
N GLY A 84 2.16 -5.78 8.18
CA GLY A 84 2.48 -6.27 6.83
C GLY A 84 1.90 -5.42 5.70
N SER A 85 1.22 -4.32 5.99
CA SER A 85 0.83 -3.34 4.97
C SER A 85 2.05 -2.66 4.34
N THR A 86 1.87 -2.02 3.20
CA THR A 86 2.96 -1.35 2.49
C THR A 86 3.57 -0.21 3.29
N GLU A 87 2.79 0.49 4.12
CA GLU A 87 3.27 1.53 5.04
C GLU A 87 4.14 0.95 6.16
N HIS A 88 3.74 -0.21 6.71
CA HIS A 88 4.55 -0.91 7.70
C HIS A 88 5.88 -1.38 7.12
N ILE A 89 5.84 -1.99 5.93
CA ILE A 89 7.05 -2.43 5.22
C ILE A 89 7.94 -1.23 4.89
N ALA A 90 7.35 -0.13 4.39
CA ALA A 90 8.10 1.09 4.09
C ALA A 90 8.78 1.67 5.35
N ALA A 91 8.08 1.74 6.48
CA ALA A 91 8.68 2.20 7.75
C ALA A 91 9.88 1.32 8.17
N ALA A 92 9.76 0.00 8.04
CA ALA A 92 10.85 -0.94 8.32
C ALA A 92 12.02 -0.79 7.33
N MET A 93 11.73 -0.57 6.04
CA MET A 93 12.75 -0.31 5.01
C MET A 93 13.48 1.01 5.27
N ILE A 94 12.76 2.08 5.63
CA ILE A 94 13.35 3.37 6.01
C ILE A 94 14.28 3.19 7.21
N ALA A 95 13.81 2.53 8.28
CA ALA A 95 14.63 2.27 9.46
C ALA A 95 15.94 1.57 9.10
N ARG A 96 15.87 0.50 8.30
CA ARG A 96 17.04 -0.25 7.83
C ARG A 96 17.98 0.63 7.01
N GLU A 97 17.45 1.40 6.08
CA GLU A 97 18.24 2.27 5.19
C GLU A 97 19.02 3.33 5.96
N VAL A 98 18.45 3.85 7.05
CA VAL A 98 19.10 4.86 7.89
C VAL A 98 19.93 4.28 9.04
N GLY A 99 20.12 2.96 9.07
CA GLY A 99 20.96 2.26 10.05
C GLY A 99 20.29 2.00 11.40
N VAL A 100 18.94 1.98 11.45
CA VAL A 100 18.15 1.62 12.63
C VAL A 100 17.60 0.22 12.46
N ASP A 101 17.68 -0.60 13.51
CA ASP A 101 17.10 -1.95 13.50
C ASP A 101 15.57 -1.88 13.30
N PRO A 102 15.04 -2.45 12.21
CA PRO A 102 13.59 -2.46 11.94
C PRO A 102 12.75 -3.10 13.06
N ALA A 103 13.30 -4.01 13.84
CA ALA A 103 12.60 -4.62 14.97
C ALA A 103 12.30 -3.64 16.11
N ARG A 104 12.97 -2.50 16.14
CA ARG A 104 12.84 -1.47 17.17
C ARG A 104 11.82 -0.37 16.81
N ILE A 105 11.27 -0.37 15.60
CA ILE A 105 10.27 0.63 15.24
C ILE A 105 8.96 0.43 16.00
N ASN A 106 8.34 1.51 16.39
CA ASN A 106 7.04 1.52 17.05
C ASN A 106 5.94 1.71 15.99
N TYR A 107 5.44 0.60 15.42
CA TYR A 107 4.38 0.64 14.43
C TYR A 107 3.01 0.38 15.06
N VAL A 108 2.13 1.36 14.96
CA VAL A 108 0.72 1.31 15.43
C VAL A 108 -0.15 0.92 14.24
N ALA A 109 -0.59 -0.34 14.24
CA ALA A 109 -1.43 -0.89 13.18
C ALA A 109 -2.89 -0.58 13.41
N PHE A 110 -3.57 -0.10 12.36
CA PHE A 110 -5.01 0.12 12.32
C PHE A 110 -5.67 -0.89 11.36
N ARG A 111 -7.00 -1.07 11.49
CA ARG A 111 -7.75 -2.03 10.65
C ARG A 111 -7.87 -1.58 9.19
N GLY A 112 -7.72 -0.27 8.93
CA GLY A 112 -7.79 0.31 7.60
C GLY A 112 -7.46 1.80 7.61
N GLY A 113 -7.43 2.40 6.39
CA GLY A 113 -7.06 3.79 6.19
C GLY A 113 -7.87 4.79 7.00
N GLY A 114 -9.18 4.58 7.14
CA GLY A 114 -10.03 5.50 7.90
C GLY A 114 -9.66 5.62 9.38
N GLU A 115 -9.36 4.51 10.06
CA GLU A 115 -8.89 4.54 11.45
C GLU A 115 -7.50 5.17 11.57
N ALA A 116 -6.61 4.87 10.63
CA ALA A 116 -5.26 5.47 10.58
C ALA A 116 -5.35 6.99 10.37
N ILE A 117 -6.18 7.46 9.44
CA ILE A 117 -6.43 8.88 9.19
C ILE A 117 -6.95 9.57 10.46
N ALA A 118 -7.93 8.99 11.15
CA ALA A 118 -8.45 9.54 12.40
C ALA A 118 -7.35 9.67 13.47
N ALA A 119 -6.48 8.66 13.60
CA ALA A 119 -5.37 8.69 14.54
C ALA A 119 -4.33 9.77 14.20
N ILE A 120 -4.04 9.99 12.91
CA ILE A 120 -3.15 11.05 12.43
C ILE A 120 -3.75 12.42 12.73
N LEU A 121 -5.01 12.65 12.36
CA LEU A 121 -5.72 13.91 12.60
C LEU A 121 -5.80 14.25 14.10
N GLY A 122 -5.96 13.23 14.94
CA GLY A 122 -6.00 13.36 16.41
C GLY A 122 -4.63 13.53 17.07
N GLY A 123 -3.51 13.48 16.29
CA GLY A 123 -2.16 13.58 16.84
C GLY A 123 -1.72 12.36 17.69
N ASN A 124 -2.37 11.20 17.51
CA ASN A 124 -2.09 9.99 18.28
C ASN A 124 -0.87 9.21 17.78
N VAL A 125 -0.33 9.58 16.62
CA VAL A 125 0.89 9.04 16.04
C VAL A 125 1.86 10.16 15.68
N THR A 126 3.16 9.86 15.63
CA THR A 126 4.20 10.83 15.26
C THR A 126 4.22 11.10 13.77
N ILE A 127 4.08 10.05 12.98
CA ILE A 127 4.06 10.05 11.52
C ILE A 127 3.03 9.03 11.06
N GLY A 128 2.24 9.36 10.05
CA GLY A 128 1.26 8.46 9.45
C GLY A 128 1.64 8.08 8.03
N GLY A 129 1.23 6.90 7.60
CA GLY A 129 1.37 6.43 6.23
C GLY A 129 0.08 5.85 5.69
N GLY A 130 -0.15 6.01 4.40
CA GLY A 130 -1.30 5.44 3.68
C GLY A 130 -1.26 5.79 2.20
N GLY A 131 -2.23 5.30 1.42
CA GLY A 131 -2.36 5.64 0.02
C GLY A 131 -2.48 7.14 -0.20
N TYR A 132 -1.75 7.67 -1.18
CA TYR A 132 -1.77 9.11 -1.46
C TYR A 132 -3.20 9.62 -1.72
N SER A 133 -3.97 8.89 -2.51
CA SER A 133 -5.35 9.25 -2.85
C SER A 133 -6.28 9.36 -1.62
N GLU A 134 -6.07 8.52 -0.61
CA GLU A 134 -6.86 8.54 0.62
C GLU A 134 -6.57 9.78 1.49
N MET A 135 -5.36 10.33 1.39
CA MET A 135 -4.90 11.46 2.20
C MET A 135 -4.92 12.80 1.46
N ALA A 136 -5.13 12.80 0.14
CA ALA A 136 -5.01 13.98 -0.71
C ALA A 136 -5.86 15.17 -0.25
N GLU A 137 -7.11 14.94 0.16
CA GLU A 137 -8.00 15.99 0.66
C GLU A 137 -7.49 16.63 1.97
N TYR A 138 -6.98 15.81 2.89
CA TYR A 138 -6.45 16.31 4.17
C TYR A 138 -5.13 17.06 3.98
N ILE A 139 -4.35 16.68 2.99
CA ILE A 139 -3.13 17.39 2.57
C ILE A 139 -3.52 18.75 1.96
N ALA A 140 -4.45 18.76 1.01
CA ALA A 140 -4.92 19.97 0.34
C ALA A 140 -5.53 20.98 1.33
N THR A 141 -6.25 20.50 2.34
CA THR A 141 -6.84 21.32 3.41
C THR A 141 -5.89 21.62 4.57
N LYS A 142 -4.61 21.26 4.46
CA LYS A 142 -3.55 21.48 5.46
C LYS A 142 -3.83 20.86 6.85
N LYS A 143 -4.67 19.83 6.88
CA LYS A 143 -4.93 19.04 8.10
C LYS A 143 -3.83 18.02 8.36
N MET A 144 -3.02 17.72 7.35
CA MET A 144 -1.83 16.88 7.40
C MET A 144 -0.72 17.53 6.59
N THR A 145 0.52 17.36 7.02
CA THR A 145 1.72 17.84 6.30
C THR A 145 2.40 16.67 5.62
N PRO A 146 2.38 16.57 4.29
CA PRO A 146 3.07 15.49 3.59
C PRO A 146 4.58 15.74 3.61
N ILE A 147 5.36 14.68 3.87
CA ILE A 147 6.81 14.78 3.99
C ILE A 147 7.58 13.85 3.04
N ALA A 148 6.97 12.79 2.55
CA ALA A 148 7.58 11.91 1.54
C ALA A 148 6.53 11.03 0.86
N VAL A 149 6.81 10.63 -0.39
CA VAL A 149 6.10 9.55 -1.09
C VAL A 149 7.04 8.38 -1.34
N THR A 150 6.47 7.17 -1.41
CA THR A 150 7.23 5.91 -1.60
C THR A 150 7.49 5.55 -3.05
N SER A 151 7.12 6.42 -3.98
CA SER A 151 7.37 6.24 -5.43
C SER A 151 8.82 6.56 -5.80
N GLY A 152 9.29 5.98 -6.89
CA GLY A 152 10.63 6.24 -7.43
C GLY A 152 10.78 7.66 -8.00
N GLN A 153 9.67 8.27 -8.42
CA GLN A 153 9.57 9.65 -8.91
C GLN A 153 8.38 10.33 -8.25
N ARG A 154 8.36 11.67 -8.23
CA ARG A 154 7.21 12.42 -7.70
C ARG A 154 5.92 12.03 -8.42
N LEU A 155 4.83 11.98 -7.68
CA LEU A 155 3.51 11.73 -8.25
C LEU A 155 3.11 12.88 -9.17
N LYS A 156 2.39 12.58 -10.24
CA LYS A 156 2.12 13.49 -11.36
C LYS A 156 1.54 14.85 -10.94
N ASN A 157 0.68 14.87 -9.93
CA ASN A 157 -0.01 16.07 -9.46
C ASN A 157 0.43 16.47 -8.03
N SER A 158 1.65 16.10 -7.63
CA SER A 158 2.14 16.33 -6.27
C SER A 158 3.53 16.96 -6.27
N THR A 159 3.74 17.90 -5.37
CA THR A 159 5.04 18.48 -5.07
C THR A 159 5.78 17.76 -3.95
N VAL A 160 5.17 16.74 -3.36
CA VAL A 160 5.75 15.98 -2.24
C VAL A 160 7.00 15.23 -2.73
N PRO A 161 8.15 15.41 -2.07
CA PRO A 161 9.39 14.76 -2.49
C PRO A 161 9.30 13.24 -2.27
N THR A 162 10.05 12.48 -3.06
CA THR A 162 10.21 11.05 -2.83
C THR A 162 11.19 10.80 -1.68
N LEU A 163 11.17 9.59 -1.13
CA LEU A 163 12.20 9.15 -0.18
C LEU A 163 13.60 9.19 -0.81
N LYS A 164 13.70 8.77 -2.09
CA LYS A 164 14.97 8.77 -2.84
C LYS A 164 15.55 10.17 -3.02
N GLU A 165 14.73 11.18 -3.33
CA GLU A 165 15.17 12.59 -3.41
C GLU A 165 15.73 13.11 -2.08
N GLN A 166 15.33 12.50 -0.96
CA GLN A 166 15.79 12.83 0.39
C GLN A 166 16.94 11.94 0.87
N GLY A 167 17.57 11.16 -0.03
CA GLY A 167 18.71 10.30 0.28
C GLY A 167 18.35 8.96 0.95
N ILE A 168 17.06 8.61 0.98
CA ILE A 168 16.57 7.35 1.55
C ILE A 168 16.19 6.44 0.38
N ASN A 169 17.01 5.43 0.08
CA ASN A 169 16.82 4.55 -1.07
C ASN A 169 15.71 3.51 -0.83
N VAL A 170 14.50 4.00 -0.66
CA VAL A 170 13.29 3.19 -0.48
C VAL A 170 12.28 3.52 -1.56
N GLU A 171 11.78 2.47 -2.20
CA GLU A 171 10.66 2.53 -3.13
C GLU A 171 9.78 1.31 -2.88
N ILE A 172 8.47 1.54 -2.74
CA ILE A 172 7.49 0.46 -2.58
C ILE A 172 6.13 0.91 -3.09
N GLY A 173 5.56 0.12 -3.99
CA GLY A 173 4.21 0.32 -4.52
C GLY A 173 3.20 -0.62 -3.87
N ASN A 174 1.98 -0.14 -3.70
CA ASN A 174 0.84 -0.92 -3.25
C ASN A 174 0.05 -1.40 -4.48
N TRP A 175 0.49 -2.52 -5.05
CA TRP A 175 -0.18 -3.07 -6.22
C TRP A 175 -1.48 -3.81 -5.86
N ARG A 176 -2.41 -3.85 -6.82
CA ARG A 176 -3.66 -4.60 -6.76
C ARG A 176 -3.77 -5.52 -7.98
N GLY A 177 -4.29 -6.71 -7.75
CA GLY A 177 -4.56 -7.69 -8.79
C GLY A 177 -5.88 -8.42 -8.56
N VAL A 178 -6.32 -9.13 -9.58
CA VAL A 178 -7.51 -9.99 -9.57
C VAL A 178 -7.06 -11.44 -9.59
N TYR A 179 -7.70 -12.23 -8.75
CA TYR A 179 -7.51 -13.66 -8.62
C TYR A 179 -8.85 -14.38 -8.71
N ALA A 180 -8.85 -15.55 -9.34
CA ALA A 180 -9.94 -16.51 -9.29
C ALA A 180 -9.67 -17.58 -8.24
N GLY A 181 -10.71 -18.36 -7.91
CA GLY A 181 -10.58 -19.50 -7.02
C GLY A 181 -9.66 -20.59 -7.61
N PRO A 182 -9.23 -21.56 -6.80
CA PRO A 182 -8.43 -22.69 -7.28
C PRO A 182 -9.27 -23.63 -8.16
N GLY A 183 -8.62 -24.35 -9.07
CA GLY A 183 -9.25 -25.44 -9.82
C GLY A 183 -10.16 -25.02 -10.98
N ILE A 184 -10.11 -23.77 -11.43
CA ILE A 184 -10.72 -23.36 -12.70
C ILE A 184 -9.90 -23.91 -13.87
N THR A 185 -10.54 -24.15 -15.02
CA THR A 185 -9.86 -24.65 -16.21
C THR A 185 -9.01 -23.58 -16.88
N ALA A 186 -8.08 -24.00 -17.75
CA ALA A 186 -7.26 -23.08 -18.54
C ALA A 186 -8.11 -22.18 -19.45
N GLU A 187 -9.21 -22.70 -20.00
CA GLU A 187 -10.15 -21.96 -20.83
C GLU A 187 -10.90 -20.90 -20.00
N GLN A 188 -11.37 -21.25 -18.81
CA GLN A 188 -12.01 -20.33 -17.89
C GLN A 188 -11.05 -19.21 -17.46
N ARG A 189 -9.80 -19.56 -17.12
CA ARG A 189 -8.77 -18.59 -16.78
C ARG A 189 -8.51 -17.62 -17.94
N LYS A 190 -8.38 -18.15 -19.18
CA LYS A 190 -8.20 -17.33 -20.37
C LYS A 190 -9.37 -16.37 -20.57
N ALA A 191 -10.60 -16.83 -20.48
CA ALA A 191 -11.79 -16.00 -20.62
C ALA A 191 -11.85 -14.89 -19.57
N LEU A 192 -11.51 -15.17 -18.31
CA LEU A 192 -11.44 -14.18 -17.23
C LEU A 192 -10.34 -13.15 -17.51
N THR A 193 -9.17 -13.58 -17.96
CA THR A 193 -8.05 -12.68 -18.31
C THR A 193 -8.44 -11.74 -19.45
N GLU A 194 -9.08 -12.26 -20.51
CA GLU A 194 -9.57 -11.45 -21.64
C GLU A 194 -10.66 -10.45 -21.20
N MET A 195 -11.58 -10.87 -20.33
CA MET A 195 -12.61 -9.99 -19.77
C MET A 195 -11.98 -8.83 -18.98
N VAL A 196 -11.03 -9.11 -18.11
CA VAL A 196 -10.33 -8.11 -17.32
C VAL A 196 -9.47 -7.20 -18.20
N ALA A 197 -8.77 -7.78 -19.22
CA ALA A 197 -7.99 -7.01 -20.20
C ALA A 197 -8.87 -6.03 -21.00
N LYS A 198 -10.12 -6.41 -21.31
CA LYS A 198 -11.09 -5.51 -21.93
C LYS A 198 -11.55 -4.41 -20.99
N ALA A 199 -11.81 -4.75 -19.72
CA ALA A 199 -12.23 -3.79 -18.70
C ALA A 199 -11.18 -2.68 -18.47
N VAL A 200 -9.89 -3.03 -18.38
CA VAL A 200 -8.81 -2.05 -18.17
C VAL A 200 -8.52 -1.15 -19.38
N LYS A 201 -9.11 -1.44 -20.53
CA LYS A 201 -9.05 -0.58 -21.73
C LYS A 201 -10.25 0.37 -21.85
N SER A 202 -11.20 0.30 -20.93
CA SER A 202 -12.40 1.12 -20.97
C SER A 202 -12.13 2.56 -20.54
N LYS A 203 -12.99 3.48 -20.99
CA LYS A 203 -12.94 4.89 -20.59
C LYS A 203 -13.15 5.05 -19.09
N SER A 204 -14.09 4.32 -18.51
CA SER A 204 -14.38 4.35 -17.07
C SER A 204 -13.19 3.90 -16.22
N TRP A 205 -12.39 2.93 -16.71
CA TRP A 205 -11.15 2.53 -16.05
C TRP A 205 -10.12 3.67 -16.07
N ALA A 206 -9.91 4.30 -17.22
CA ALA A 206 -8.97 5.44 -17.33
C ALA A 206 -9.38 6.59 -16.42
N GLU A 207 -10.67 6.91 -16.34
CA GLU A 207 -11.23 7.91 -15.41
C GLU A 207 -10.99 7.52 -13.93
N SER A 208 -11.16 6.23 -13.60
CA SER A 208 -10.89 5.71 -12.26
C SER A 208 -9.42 5.82 -11.87
N LEU A 209 -8.50 5.48 -12.78
CA LEU A 209 -7.06 5.65 -12.56
C LEU A 209 -6.72 7.12 -12.28
N GLN A 210 -7.24 8.03 -13.11
CA GLN A 210 -6.98 9.46 -12.96
C GLN A 210 -7.55 10.02 -11.65
N LYS A 211 -8.80 9.66 -11.33
CA LYS A 211 -9.49 10.13 -10.10
C LYS A 211 -8.75 9.73 -8.83
N ASN A 212 -8.14 8.56 -8.82
CA ASN A 212 -7.49 7.99 -7.64
C ASN A 212 -5.96 8.11 -7.67
N ASP A 213 -5.37 8.78 -8.65
CA ASP A 213 -3.92 8.85 -8.86
C ASP A 213 -3.24 7.47 -8.89
N TRP A 214 -3.96 6.46 -9.42
CA TRP A 214 -3.42 5.11 -9.56
C TRP A 214 -2.61 4.98 -10.84
N THR A 215 -1.47 4.33 -10.74
CA THR A 215 -0.62 3.99 -11.88
C THR A 215 -1.13 2.70 -12.54
N PRO A 216 -1.37 2.69 -13.87
CA PRO A 216 -1.68 1.46 -14.57
C PRO A 216 -0.49 0.49 -14.44
N ALA A 217 -0.77 -0.76 -14.08
CA ALA A 217 0.25 -1.78 -13.84
C ALA A 217 -0.20 -3.15 -14.40
N TRP A 218 -0.82 -3.12 -15.57
CA TRP A 218 -1.29 -4.34 -16.24
C TRP A 218 -0.14 -5.34 -16.41
N MET A 219 -0.40 -6.57 -15.97
CA MET A 219 0.44 -7.73 -16.16
C MET A 219 -0.47 -8.95 -16.10
N ALA A 220 -0.43 -9.82 -17.10
CA ALA A 220 -1.19 -11.07 -17.07
C ALA A 220 -0.67 -12.00 -15.96
N GLY A 221 -1.51 -12.92 -15.51
CA GLY A 221 -1.20 -13.72 -14.31
C GLY A 221 -0.04 -14.70 -14.44
N ASP A 222 0.47 -14.93 -15.65
CA ASP A 222 1.63 -15.79 -15.91
C ASP A 222 2.95 -15.01 -16.07
N GLU A 223 2.91 -13.69 -16.08
CA GLU A 223 4.06 -12.78 -16.16
C GLU A 223 4.50 -12.35 -14.74
#